data_33c8af774e379f67a8dc38e957d1a762
#
_entry.id   33c8af774e379f67a8dc38e957d1a762
#
_cell.length_a   1.000
_cell.length_b   1.000
_cell.length_c   1.000
_cell.angle_alpha   90.00
_cell.angle_beta   90.00
_cell.angle_gamma   90.00
#
_symmetry.space_group_name_H-M   'P 1'
#
loop_
_entity.id
_entity.type
_entity.pdbx_description
1 polymer ?
#
loop_
_entity_poly.entity_id
_entity_poly.type
_entity_poly.pdbx_seq_one_letter_code
_entity_poly.pdbx_strand_id
1 'polypeptide(L)'
;LGVLDGVTTNPSLMAKEGIKGTENQREHYIKICKIVNADVSAEVIATDYEGMIREGEELAALNPHIVVKVPCIADGIKAIKYFTEKGIRTNCTLVFSVGQALLAAKAGATYVSPFVGRLDDICEDGVGLVGDIVRMYRTYDYKTQVLAASIRNTKHIIECVEVGADVATCPLSAICLLYTSDAADE
;
A
#
# COMPACT_ATOMS: atom_id res chain seq x y z
N LEU A 1 5.65 9.93 17.96
CA LEU A 1 5.73 8.63 18.66
C LEU A 1 6.90 7.77 18.18
N GLY A 2 7.40 7.98 16.95
CA GLY A 2 8.51 7.20 16.39
C GLY A 2 8.18 5.73 16.09
N VAL A 3 6.92 5.43 15.79
CA VAL A 3 6.41 4.07 15.57
C VAL A 3 5.99 3.81 14.12
N LEU A 4 6.31 4.71 13.20
CA LEU A 4 5.98 4.52 11.77
C LEU A 4 7.09 3.76 11.06
N ASP A 5 6.72 2.70 10.35
CA ASP A 5 7.61 1.86 9.54
C ASP A 5 7.62 2.29 8.06
N GLY A 6 6.74 3.20 7.66
CA GLY A 6 6.63 3.67 6.30
C GLY A 6 5.43 4.58 6.05
N VAL A 7 5.27 5.00 4.81
CA VAL A 7 4.15 5.85 4.38
C VAL A 7 3.61 5.34 3.04
N THR A 8 2.31 5.32 2.88
CA THR A 8 1.70 5.14 1.56
C THR A 8 1.06 6.44 1.10
N THR A 9 1.18 6.71 -0.18
CA THR A 9 0.52 7.85 -0.83
C THR A 9 -0.40 7.37 -1.95
N ASN A 10 -1.21 8.26 -2.45
CA ASN A 10 -1.96 8.07 -3.69
C ASN A 10 -2.32 9.42 -4.31
N PRO A 11 -2.72 9.47 -5.61
CA PRO A 11 -3.05 10.72 -6.29
C PRO A 11 -4.12 11.56 -5.59
N SER A 12 -5.12 10.92 -4.97
CA SER A 12 -6.20 11.62 -4.26
C SER A 12 -5.72 12.30 -2.97
N LEU A 13 -4.82 11.66 -2.21
CA LEU A 13 -4.20 12.27 -1.02
C LEU A 13 -3.34 13.44 -1.41
N MET A 14 -2.50 13.30 -2.45
CA MET A 14 -1.66 14.37 -2.95
C MET A 14 -2.50 15.60 -3.38
N ALA A 15 -3.62 15.35 -4.08
CA ALA A 15 -4.51 16.42 -4.50
C ALA A 15 -5.19 17.15 -3.32
N LYS A 16 -5.56 16.43 -2.24
CA LYS A 16 -6.13 17.01 -1.01
C LYS A 16 -5.12 17.92 -0.30
N GLU A 17 -3.85 17.57 -0.30
CA GLU A 17 -2.77 18.41 0.25
C GLU A 17 -2.36 19.57 -0.68
N GLY A 18 -3.09 19.75 -1.79
CA GLY A 18 -2.81 20.82 -2.75
C GLY A 18 -1.56 20.60 -3.61
N ILE A 19 -0.99 19.40 -3.59
CA ILE A 19 0.22 19.04 -4.33
C ILE A 19 -0.20 18.70 -5.76
N LYS A 20 0.04 19.62 -6.68
CA LYS A 20 -0.32 19.50 -8.09
C LYS A 20 0.92 19.62 -8.97
N GLY A 21 0.91 18.89 -10.08
CA GLY A 21 2.01 18.87 -11.05
C GLY A 21 3.12 17.89 -10.67
N THR A 22 3.74 17.31 -11.70
CA THR A 22 4.69 16.21 -11.56
C THR A 22 5.91 16.60 -10.72
N GLU A 23 6.44 17.79 -10.89
CA GLU A 23 7.63 18.25 -10.16
C GLU A 23 7.36 18.40 -8.67
N ASN A 24 6.25 19.06 -8.30
CA ASN A 24 5.85 19.21 -6.89
C ASN A 24 5.59 17.85 -6.21
N GLN A 25 5.03 16.89 -6.96
CA GLN A 25 4.84 15.53 -6.45
C GLN A 25 6.17 14.83 -6.20
N ARG A 26 7.14 14.94 -7.11
CA ARG A 26 8.49 14.37 -6.96
C ARG A 26 9.21 14.95 -5.75
N GLU A 27 9.22 16.27 -5.60
CA GLU A 27 9.80 16.94 -4.44
C GLU A 27 9.14 16.48 -3.12
N HIS A 28 7.82 16.32 -3.14
CA HIS A 28 7.08 15.85 -1.98
C HIS A 28 7.46 14.41 -1.60
N TYR A 29 7.58 13.49 -2.55
CA TYR A 29 8.06 12.13 -2.29
C TYR A 29 9.46 12.12 -1.67
N ILE A 30 10.38 12.89 -2.24
CA ILE A 30 11.75 13.02 -1.71
C ILE A 30 11.73 13.56 -0.25
N LYS A 31 10.87 14.53 0.02
CA LYS A 31 10.70 15.09 1.37
C LYS A 31 10.17 14.05 2.36
N ILE A 32 9.14 13.28 1.97
CA ILE A 32 8.61 12.19 2.81
C ILE A 32 9.70 11.16 3.09
N CYS A 33 10.42 10.70 2.06
CA CYS A 33 11.51 9.73 2.23
C CYS A 33 12.57 10.21 3.23
N LYS A 34 12.93 11.48 3.19
CA LYS A 34 13.90 12.06 4.13
C LYS A 34 13.39 12.11 5.58
N ILE A 35 12.09 12.35 5.76
CA ILE A 35 11.48 12.45 7.11
C ILE A 35 11.31 11.07 7.72
N VAL A 36 10.78 10.13 6.94
CA VAL A 36 10.40 8.79 7.43
C VAL A 36 11.62 7.86 7.49
N ASN A 37 12.55 8.01 6.56
CA ASN A 37 13.72 7.14 6.38
C ASN A 37 13.35 5.65 6.32
N ALA A 38 12.24 5.33 5.66
CA ALA A 38 11.65 4.02 5.50
C ALA A 38 10.81 3.97 4.22
N ASP A 39 10.15 2.84 3.92
CA ASP A 39 9.42 2.64 2.67
C ASP A 39 8.32 3.66 2.43
N VAL A 40 8.29 4.22 1.22
CA VAL A 40 7.29 5.18 0.76
C VAL A 40 6.67 4.68 -0.53
N SER A 41 5.39 4.30 -0.49
CA SER A 41 4.66 3.90 -1.68
C SER A 41 4.24 5.12 -2.49
N ALA A 42 4.76 5.22 -3.72
CA ALA A 42 4.46 6.24 -4.71
C ALA A 42 3.72 5.62 -5.91
N GLU A 43 2.51 6.10 -6.20
CA GLU A 43 1.59 5.45 -7.14
C GLU A 43 1.74 6.01 -8.56
N VAL A 44 1.83 5.11 -9.55
CA VAL A 44 1.74 5.47 -10.97
C VAL A 44 0.32 5.92 -11.31
N ILE A 45 0.18 6.81 -12.29
CA ILE A 45 -1.11 7.32 -12.77
C ILE A 45 -1.53 6.62 -14.05
N ALA A 46 -0.57 6.21 -14.87
CA ALA A 46 -0.82 5.49 -16.12
C ALA A 46 -1.59 4.19 -15.86
N THR A 47 -2.42 3.80 -16.80
CA THR A 47 -3.23 2.58 -16.76
C THR A 47 -2.85 1.57 -17.84
N ASP A 48 -1.90 1.91 -18.70
CA ASP A 48 -1.30 1.03 -19.70
C ASP A 48 0.12 0.62 -19.30
N TYR A 49 0.58 -0.49 -19.83
CA TYR A 49 1.87 -1.09 -19.48
C TYR A 49 3.06 -0.14 -19.68
N GLU A 50 3.15 0.49 -20.86
CA GLU A 50 4.30 1.35 -21.24
C GLU A 50 4.36 2.60 -20.34
N GLY A 51 3.19 3.20 -20.07
CA GLY A 51 3.06 4.33 -19.18
C GLY A 51 3.47 3.98 -17.75
N MET A 52 3.02 2.83 -17.23
CA MET A 52 3.39 2.36 -15.90
C MET A 52 4.89 2.12 -15.76
N ILE A 53 5.53 1.53 -16.78
CA ILE A 53 6.99 1.30 -16.77
C ILE A 53 7.73 2.63 -16.69
N ARG A 54 7.42 3.57 -17.59
CA ARG A 54 8.07 4.88 -17.60
C ARG A 54 7.91 5.62 -16.29
N GLU A 55 6.68 5.76 -15.80
CA GLU A 55 6.41 6.45 -14.54
C GLU A 55 7.04 5.74 -13.34
N GLY A 56 6.99 4.42 -13.29
CA GLY A 56 7.53 3.63 -12.20
C GLY A 56 9.06 3.69 -12.13
N GLU A 57 9.76 3.65 -13.25
CA GLU A 57 11.22 3.84 -13.27
C GLU A 57 11.61 5.25 -12.81
N GLU A 58 10.88 6.29 -13.26
CA GLU A 58 11.08 7.66 -12.80
C GLU A 58 10.86 7.80 -11.30
N LEU A 59 9.80 7.20 -10.74
CA LEU A 59 9.52 7.21 -9.30
C LEU A 59 10.61 6.47 -8.51
N ALA A 60 10.99 5.27 -8.96
CA ALA A 60 12.02 4.47 -8.28
C ALA A 60 13.39 5.17 -8.24
N ALA A 61 13.70 5.98 -9.24
CA ALA A 61 14.95 6.74 -9.31
C ALA A 61 15.01 7.91 -8.30
N LEU A 62 13.90 8.35 -7.72
CA LEU A 62 13.86 9.49 -6.80
C LEU A 62 14.56 9.21 -5.46
N ASN A 63 14.42 8.00 -4.93
CA ASN A 63 14.98 7.63 -3.64
C ASN A 63 14.93 6.10 -3.44
N PRO A 64 15.95 5.47 -2.79
CA PRO A 64 15.96 4.03 -2.50
C PRO A 64 14.79 3.52 -1.66
N HIS A 65 14.13 4.38 -0.91
CA HIS A 65 12.95 4.03 -0.12
C HIS A 65 11.64 4.01 -0.93
N ILE A 66 11.65 4.44 -2.18
CA ILE A 66 10.45 4.38 -3.02
C ILE A 66 10.08 2.93 -3.32
N VAL A 67 8.81 2.63 -3.10
CA VAL A 67 8.12 1.42 -3.52
C VAL A 67 7.07 1.84 -4.55
N VAL A 68 7.23 1.40 -5.78
CA VAL A 68 6.33 1.79 -6.88
C VAL A 68 4.97 1.13 -6.68
N LYS A 69 3.93 1.93 -6.52
CA LYS A 69 2.58 1.44 -6.29
C LYS A 69 1.84 1.33 -7.62
N VAL A 70 1.32 0.14 -7.92
CA VAL A 70 0.79 -0.25 -9.22
C VAL A 70 -0.59 -0.88 -9.03
N PRO A 71 -1.63 -0.48 -9.81
CA PRO A 71 -2.97 -1.06 -9.67
C PRO A 71 -3.01 -2.52 -10.13
N CYS A 72 -3.85 -3.33 -9.48
CA CYS A 72 -4.04 -4.75 -9.79
C CYS A 72 -4.93 -4.94 -11.02
N ILE A 73 -4.40 -4.60 -12.19
CA ILE A 73 -4.99 -4.84 -13.51
C ILE A 73 -4.01 -5.64 -14.38
N ALA A 74 -4.45 -6.15 -15.52
CA ALA A 74 -3.63 -7.02 -16.37
C ALA A 74 -2.25 -6.39 -16.70
N ASP A 75 -2.23 -5.13 -17.12
CA ASP A 75 -1.00 -4.41 -17.43
C ASP A 75 -0.19 -4.09 -16.16
N GLY A 76 -0.86 -3.86 -15.03
CA GLY A 76 -0.21 -3.68 -13.73
C GLY A 76 0.54 -4.93 -13.27
N ILE A 77 -0.03 -6.12 -13.43
CA ILE A 77 0.65 -7.39 -13.11
C ILE A 77 1.88 -7.60 -14.00
N LYS A 78 1.79 -7.29 -15.30
CA LYS A 78 2.95 -7.30 -16.20
C LYS A 78 4.03 -6.32 -15.76
N ALA A 79 3.63 -5.09 -15.40
CA ALA A 79 4.54 -4.05 -14.92
C ALA A 79 5.25 -4.48 -13.62
N ILE A 80 4.51 -5.08 -12.66
CA ILE A 80 5.12 -5.62 -11.43
C ILE A 80 6.17 -6.68 -11.76
N LYS A 81 5.88 -7.59 -12.69
CA LYS A 81 6.86 -8.60 -13.13
C LYS A 81 8.11 -7.96 -13.70
N TYR A 82 7.97 -6.97 -14.57
CA TYR A 82 9.08 -6.20 -15.13
C TYR A 82 9.91 -5.51 -14.03
N PHE A 83 9.26 -4.81 -13.10
CA PHE A 83 9.94 -4.13 -11.99
C PHE A 83 10.69 -5.10 -11.10
N THR A 84 10.11 -6.26 -10.81
CA THR A 84 10.77 -7.31 -10.02
C THR A 84 12.06 -7.77 -10.69
N GLU A 85 12.07 -7.98 -12.02
CA GLU A 85 13.27 -8.36 -12.78
C GLU A 85 14.35 -7.27 -12.79
N LYS A 86 13.95 -6.01 -12.61
CA LYS A 86 14.85 -4.85 -12.49
C LYS A 86 15.28 -4.57 -11.04
N GLY A 87 14.81 -5.34 -10.07
CA GLY A 87 15.09 -5.10 -8.65
C GLY A 87 14.34 -3.88 -8.07
N ILE A 88 13.32 -3.38 -8.75
CA ILE A 88 12.47 -2.30 -8.28
C ILE A 88 11.35 -2.89 -7.42
N ARG A 89 11.21 -2.39 -6.20
CA ARG A 89 10.18 -2.84 -5.26
C ARG A 89 8.82 -2.28 -5.63
N THR A 90 7.77 -3.11 -5.47
CA THR A 90 6.42 -2.73 -5.87
C THR A 90 5.38 -3.01 -4.78
N ASN A 91 4.31 -2.20 -4.78
CA ASN A 91 3.10 -2.40 -3.99
C ASN A 91 1.91 -2.56 -4.94
N CYS A 92 1.39 -3.78 -5.06
CA CYS A 92 0.19 -4.06 -5.86
C CYS A 92 -1.05 -3.57 -5.13
N THR A 93 -1.69 -2.52 -5.63
CA THR A 93 -2.84 -1.87 -4.99
C THR A 93 -4.16 -2.19 -5.68
N LEU A 94 -5.28 -1.79 -5.05
CA LEU A 94 -6.65 -2.07 -5.53
C LEU A 94 -6.91 -3.58 -5.65
N VAL A 95 -6.57 -4.29 -4.58
CA VAL A 95 -6.79 -5.73 -4.48
C VAL A 95 -8.08 -5.99 -3.71
N PHE A 96 -8.98 -6.74 -4.35
CA PHE A 96 -10.32 -7.05 -3.85
C PHE A 96 -10.63 -8.56 -3.86
N SER A 97 -9.65 -9.41 -4.15
CA SER A 97 -9.82 -10.86 -4.12
C SER A 97 -8.51 -11.60 -3.87
N VAL A 98 -8.61 -12.83 -3.34
CA VAL A 98 -7.46 -13.73 -3.16
C VAL A 98 -6.78 -14.05 -4.49
N GLY A 99 -7.55 -14.18 -5.57
CA GLY A 99 -7.00 -14.43 -6.91
C GLY A 99 -6.12 -13.28 -7.41
N GLN A 100 -6.52 -12.04 -7.19
CA GLN A 100 -5.70 -10.87 -7.50
C GLN A 100 -4.39 -10.85 -6.68
N ALA A 101 -4.49 -11.15 -5.37
CA ALA A 101 -3.32 -11.25 -4.51
C ALA A 101 -2.36 -12.38 -4.94
N LEU A 102 -2.89 -13.53 -5.39
CA LEU A 102 -2.07 -14.61 -5.95
C LEU A 102 -1.27 -14.15 -7.16
N LEU A 103 -1.90 -13.43 -8.10
CA LEU A 103 -1.20 -12.91 -9.28
C LEU A 103 -0.12 -11.89 -8.90
N ALA A 104 -0.39 -10.99 -7.94
CA ALA A 104 0.59 -10.06 -7.43
C ALA A 104 1.81 -10.75 -6.85
N ALA A 105 1.63 -11.78 -6.01
CA ALA A 105 2.72 -12.57 -5.45
C ALA A 105 3.52 -13.33 -6.53
N LYS A 106 2.84 -13.92 -7.50
CA LYS A 106 3.47 -14.62 -8.63
C LYS A 106 4.28 -13.68 -9.52
N ALA A 107 3.87 -12.41 -9.64
CA ALA A 107 4.62 -11.38 -10.34
C ALA A 107 5.83 -10.87 -9.53
N GLY A 108 5.91 -11.15 -8.23
CA GLY A 108 7.01 -10.78 -7.35
C GLY A 108 6.83 -9.44 -6.65
N ALA A 109 5.58 -8.99 -6.44
CA ALA A 109 5.30 -7.78 -5.67
C ALA A 109 5.92 -7.87 -4.27
N THR A 110 6.50 -6.75 -3.77
CA THR A 110 6.98 -6.64 -2.39
C THR A 110 5.82 -6.58 -1.42
N TYR A 111 4.82 -5.78 -1.76
CA TYR A 111 3.58 -5.63 -1.00
C TYR A 111 2.35 -5.89 -1.86
N VAL A 112 1.29 -6.38 -1.24
CA VAL A 112 -0.06 -6.41 -1.80
C VAL A 112 -0.99 -5.63 -0.88
N SER A 113 -1.83 -4.76 -1.44
CA SER A 113 -2.74 -3.90 -0.68
C SER A 113 -4.21 -4.29 -0.89
N PRO A 114 -4.76 -5.25 -0.11
CA PRO A 114 -6.19 -5.51 -0.06
C PRO A 114 -6.91 -4.34 0.62
N PHE A 115 -8.09 -3.97 0.08
CA PHE A 115 -8.84 -2.80 0.51
C PHE A 115 -9.97 -3.17 1.47
N VAL A 116 -9.73 -3.06 2.78
CA VAL A 116 -10.69 -3.41 3.83
C VAL A 116 -11.93 -2.53 3.76
N GLY A 117 -11.82 -1.25 4.06
CA GLY A 117 -12.97 -0.38 4.19
C GLY A 117 -13.78 -0.19 2.91
N ARG A 118 -13.17 -0.40 1.74
CA ARG A 118 -13.90 -0.32 0.47
C ARG A 118 -14.76 -1.55 0.21
N LEU A 119 -14.38 -2.72 0.73
CA LEU A 119 -15.22 -3.91 0.74
C LEU A 119 -16.36 -3.77 1.74
N ASP A 120 -16.10 -3.23 2.92
CA ASP A 120 -17.14 -2.97 3.92
C ASP A 120 -18.21 -2.00 3.38
N ASP A 121 -17.84 -1.03 2.54
CA ASP A 121 -18.79 -0.11 1.89
C ASP A 121 -19.85 -0.83 1.06
N ILE A 122 -19.56 -2.04 0.60
CA ILE A 122 -20.48 -2.88 -0.19
C ILE A 122 -20.94 -4.14 0.56
N CYS A 123 -20.81 -4.13 1.89
CA CYS A 123 -21.20 -5.23 2.78
C CYS A 123 -20.45 -6.54 2.53
N GLU A 124 -19.21 -6.47 2.04
CA GLU A 124 -18.29 -7.59 1.91
C GLU A 124 -17.27 -7.57 3.07
N ASP A 125 -16.76 -8.73 3.45
CA ASP A 125 -15.82 -8.86 4.58
C ASP A 125 -14.38 -8.51 4.17
N GLY A 126 -13.99 -7.26 4.36
CA GLY A 126 -12.65 -6.78 4.01
C GLY A 126 -11.54 -7.37 4.88
N VAL A 127 -11.78 -7.57 6.17
CA VAL A 127 -10.80 -8.20 7.09
C VAL A 127 -10.65 -9.68 6.77
N GLY A 128 -11.74 -10.37 6.49
CA GLY A 128 -11.73 -11.76 6.04
C GLY A 128 -10.87 -11.95 4.79
N LEU A 129 -10.97 -11.05 3.80
CA LEU A 129 -10.09 -11.06 2.62
C LEU A 129 -8.61 -10.97 3.02
N VAL A 130 -8.24 -10.07 3.94
CA VAL A 130 -6.86 -9.94 4.44
C VAL A 130 -6.40 -11.27 5.03
N GLY A 131 -7.20 -11.89 5.91
CA GLY A 131 -6.89 -13.17 6.54
C GLY A 131 -6.71 -14.32 5.53
N ASP A 132 -7.54 -14.37 4.50
CA ASP A 132 -7.44 -15.37 3.43
C ASP A 132 -6.16 -15.22 2.61
N ILE A 133 -5.76 -13.99 2.30
CA ILE A 133 -4.50 -13.70 1.60
C ILE A 133 -3.30 -14.08 2.48
N VAL A 134 -3.29 -13.69 3.76
CA VAL A 134 -2.24 -14.04 4.72
C VAL A 134 -2.09 -15.56 4.81
N ARG A 135 -3.20 -16.29 4.97
CA ARG A 135 -3.20 -17.75 5.03
C ARG A 135 -2.61 -18.38 3.77
N MET A 136 -3.02 -17.90 2.59
CA MET A 136 -2.50 -18.35 1.32
C MET A 136 -0.99 -18.10 1.21
N TYR A 137 -0.52 -16.89 1.52
CA TYR A 137 0.89 -16.54 1.40
C TYR A 137 1.76 -17.36 2.34
N ARG A 138 1.32 -17.60 3.57
CA ARG A 138 2.02 -18.46 4.52
C ARG A 138 2.04 -19.92 4.09
N THR A 139 0.91 -20.43 3.57
CA THR A 139 0.81 -21.82 3.12
C THR A 139 1.78 -22.15 1.98
N TYR A 140 1.97 -21.21 1.06
CA TYR A 140 2.81 -21.37 -0.12
C TYR A 140 4.17 -20.67 -0.03
N ASP A 141 4.53 -20.14 1.13
CA ASP A 141 5.79 -19.42 1.42
C ASP A 141 6.06 -18.26 0.44
N TYR A 142 5.03 -17.53 0.05
CA TYR A 142 5.20 -16.30 -0.70
C TYR A 142 5.87 -15.23 0.17
N LYS A 143 6.81 -14.47 -0.41
CA LYS A 143 7.56 -13.42 0.30
C LYS A 143 6.87 -12.06 0.24
N THR A 144 5.83 -11.92 -0.56
CA THR A 144 5.00 -10.72 -0.64
C THR A 144 4.32 -10.45 0.69
N GLN A 145 4.47 -9.24 1.21
CA GLN A 145 3.86 -8.82 2.47
C GLN A 145 2.44 -8.30 2.24
N VAL A 146 1.53 -8.62 3.16
CA VAL A 146 0.14 -8.17 3.12
C VAL A 146 0.03 -6.85 3.85
N LEU A 147 -0.22 -5.78 3.08
CA LEU A 147 -0.42 -4.41 3.55
C LEU A 147 -1.90 -4.07 3.52
N ALA A 148 -2.60 -4.23 4.65
CA ALA A 148 -4.01 -3.89 4.77
C ALA A 148 -4.22 -2.40 4.49
N ALA A 149 -5.05 -2.08 3.50
CA ALA A 149 -5.30 -0.73 3.02
C ALA A 149 -6.78 -0.33 3.16
N SER A 150 -7.07 0.96 2.90
CA SER A 150 -8.43 1.49 3.11
C SER A 150 -8.93 1.33 4.55
N ILE A 151 -8.04 1.40 5.51
CA ILE A 151 -8.37 1.38 6.94
C ILE A 151 -9.12 2.66 7.29
N ARG A 152 -10.23 2.52 8.03
CA ARG A 152 -11.15 3.61 8.38
C ARG A 152 -11.20 3.94 9.86
N ASN A 153 -10.89 2.97 10.72
CA ASN A 153 -11.05 3.08 12.16
C ASN A 153 -10.08 2.16 12.90
N THR A 154 -10.04 2.30 14.22
CA THR A 154 -9.16 1.52 15.12
C THR A 154 -9.50 0.03 15.11
N LYS A 155 -10.78 -0.32 14.97
CA LYS A 155 -11.23 -1.71 14.92
C LYS A 155 -10.60 -2.44 13.73
N HIS A 156 -10.58 -1.83 12.54
CA HIS A 156 -9.90 -2.40 11.37
C HIS A 156 -8.42 -2.67 11.63
N ILE A 157 -7.73 -1.78 12.38
CA ILE A 157 -6.31 -1.98 12.72
C ILE A 157 -6.15 -3.25 13.54
N ILE A 158 -6.93 -3.38 14.62
CA ILE A 158 -6.85 -4.53 15.53
C ILE A 158 -7.22 -5.83 14.82
N GLU A 159 -8.32 -5.86 14.09
CA GLU A 159 -8.75 -7.03 13.35
C GLU A 159 -7.73 -7.46 12.29
N CYS A 160 -7.07 -6.51 11.59
CA CYS A 160 -5.99 -6.83 10.66
C CYS A 160 -4.76 -7.42 11.38
N VAL A 161 -4.43 -6.95 12.58
CA VAL A 161 -3.39 -7.58 13.42
C VAL A 161 -3.76 -9.01 13.77
N GLU A 162 -5.01 -9.25 14.20
CA GLU A 162 -5.50 -10.58 14.61
C GLU A 162 -5.45 -11.59 13.46
N VAL A 163 -5.78 -11.20 12.25
CA VAL A 163 -5.68 -12.07 11.07
C VAL A 163 -4.25 -12.17 10.51
N GLY A 164 -3.31 -11.40 11.06
CA GLY A 164 -1.88 -11.51 10.79
C GLY A 164 -1.39 -10.76 9.56
N ALA A 165 -2.01 -9.63 9.22
CA ALA A 165 -1.46 -8.71 8.23
C ALA A 165 -0.03 -8.29 8.61
N ASP A 166 0.86 -8.17 7.63
CA ASP A 166 2.25 -7.78 7.88
C ASP A 166 2.37 -6.27 8.13
N VAL A 167 1.53 -5.48 7.46
CA VAL A 167 1.50 -4.01 7.52
C VAL A 167 0.05 -3.53 7.45
N ALA A 168 -0.25 -2.39 8.07
CA ALA A 168 -1.51 -1.67 7.88
C ALA A 168 -1.22 -0.20 7.57
N THR A 169 -1.80 0.33 6.49
CA THR A 169 -1.74 1.77 6.22
C THR A 169 -3.00 2.45 6.75
N CYS A 170 -2.81 3.35 7.71
CA CYS A 170 -3.87 3.92 8.52
C CYS A 170 -3.90 5.45 8.40
N PRO A 171 -5.08 6.09 8.41
CA PRO A 171 -5.16 7.52 8.59
C PRO A 171 -4.69 7.91 10.00
N LEU A 172 -4.04 9.07 10.13
CA LEU A 172 -3.53 9.56 11.42
C LEU A 172 -4.59 9.54 12.52
N SER A 173 -5.83 9.90 12.19
CA SER A 173 -6.96 9.89 13.14
C SER A 173 -7.21 8.52 13.76
N ALA A 174 -7.11 7.42 12.99
CA ALA A 174 -7.27 6.07 13.51
C ALA A 174 -6.10 5.65 14.42
N ILE A 175 -4.88 6.10 14.09
CA ILE A 175 -3.69 5.84 14.92
C ILE A 175 -3.79 6.59 16.26
N CYS A 176 -4.25 7.84 16.25
CA CYS A 176 -4.41 8.63 17.47
C CYS A 176 -5.38 7.96 18.44
N LEU A 177 -6.47 7.39 17.95
CA LEU A 177 -7.46 6.70 18.78
C LEU A 177 -6.94 5.40 19.43
N LEU A 178 -5.79 4.87 19.01
CA LEU A 178 -5.18 3.71 19.68
C LEU A 178 -4.64 4.02 21.08
N TYR A 179 -4.30 5.28 21.35
CA TYR A 179 -3.68 5.70 22.62
C TYR A 179 -4.42 6.84 23.31
N THR A 180 -5.52 7.33 22.72
CA THR A 180 -6.40 8.27 23.38
C THR A 180 -7.60 7.51 23.97
N SER A 181 -7.85 7.66 25.26
CA SER A 181 -9.09 7.19 25.91
C SER A 181 -9.66 8.35 26.73
N ASP A 182 -10.97 8.41 26.88
CA ASP A 182 -11.64 9.41 27.73
C ASP A 182 -11.16 9.34 29.19
N ALA A 183 -10.60 8.19 29.59
CA ALA A 183 -9.98 8.03 30.92
C ALA A 183 -8.62 8.71 31.10
N ALA A 184 -8.02 9.25 30.04
CA ALA A 184 -6.75 9.98 30.13
C ALA A 184 -6.95 11.49 30.38
N ASP A 185 -8.19 11.98 30.26
CA ASP A 185 -8.56 13.39 30.44
C ASP A 185 -9.22 13.67 31.81
N GLU A 186 -9.33 12.65 32.71
CA GLU A 186 -9.72 12.75 34.11
C GLU A 186 -8.46 12.68 35.02
#